data_be94ee9779e77bd8112d3ce44c54c495
#
_entry.id   be94ee9779e77bd8112d3ce44c54c495
#
_cell.length_a   1.000
_cell.length_b   1.000
_cell.length_c   1.000
_cell.angle_alpha   90.00
_cell.angle_beta   90.00
_cell.angle_gamma   90.00
#
_symmetry.space_group_name_H-M   'P 1'
#
loop_
_entity.id
_entity.type
_entity.pdbx_description
1 polymer ?
#
loop_
_entity_poly.entity_id
_entity_poly.type
_entity_poly.pdbx_seq_one_letter_code
_entity_poly.pdbx_strand_id
1 'polypeptide(L)'
;TITARFAIPSFAKYSIVANNDLRFGEGTEVFGPLHSNGGIRFDGLAHNLVTSSRSSYDDPDHSGNNEFGVHTHVNAPPGSGVNDTFRASEAPPTNPVPNRPDVFLAGRRFPVPTVNFAGITADFTNLKSLAQSNGRYFASSTAQGYQVTFNTNDTYTVHRVSNLRSAPNNCTNTAGQTGWGTWTASTTVLIGTYANPNNGVIYMEDHVWVEGQIDTARVTLVAAATSTGVQR
;
A
#
# COMPACT_ATOMS: atom_id res chain seq x y z
N THR A 1 21.66 34.44 13.35
CA THR A 1 20.71 34.24 12.22
C THR A 1 20.14 32.85 12.33
N ILE A 2 18.80 32.73 12.36
CA ILE A 2 18.11 31.45 12.34
C ILE A 2 17.59 31.26 10.91
N THR A 3 18.00 30.20 10.25
CA THR A 3 17.48 29.83 8.93
C THR A 3 16.43 28.72 9.10
N ALA A 4 15.19 28.98 8.73
CA ALA A 4 14.13 28.00 8.71
C ALA A 4 13.82 27.63 7.24
N ARG A 5 13.73 26.33 6.96
CA ARG A 5 13.25 25.83 5.65
C ARG A 5 11.81 25.38 5.82
N PHE A 6 10.92 25.96 5.03
CA PHE A 6 9.53 25.54 4.94
C PHE A 6 9.34 24.73 3.64
N ALA A 7 8.65 23.60 3.74
CA ALA A 7 8.26 22.81 2.61
C ALA A 7 6.80 22.37 2.77
N ILE A 8 6.07 22.27 1.68
CA ILE A 8 4.74 21.66 1.68
C ILE A 8 4.93 20.17 1.92
N PRO A 9 4.29 19.58 2.96
CA PRO A 9 4.35 18.15 3.17
C PRO A 9 3.87 17.41 1.92
N SER A 10 4.67 16.44 1.45
CA SER A 10 4.33 15.61 0.30
C SER A 10 4.29 14.15 0.71
N PHE A 11 3.27 13.42 0.22
CA PHE A 11 3.20 11.96 0.36
C PHE A 11 4.34 11.25 -0.38
N ALA A 12 4.93 11.89 -1.40
CA ALA A 12 6.04 11.34 -2.17
C ALA A 12 7.32 11.08 -1.36
N LYS A 13 7.38 11.54 -0.10
CA LYS A 13 8.47 11.15 0.82
C LYS A 13 8.36 9.71 1.31
N TYR A 14 7.20 9.08 1.19
CA TYR A 14 6.97 7.70 1.57
C TYR A 14 6.94 6.80 0.34
N SER A 15 7.44 5.59 0.47
CA SER A 15 7.17 4.53 -0.51
C SER A 15 5.73 4.06 -0.41
N ILE A 16 5.24 3.93 0.83
CA ILE A 16 3.85 3.58 1.09
C ILE A 16 3.36 4.45 2.26
N VAL A 17 2.19 5.04 2.10
CA VAL A 17 1.49 5.76 3.16
C VAL A 17 0.01 5.40 3.15
N ALA A 18 -0.54 5.05 4.31
CA ALA A 18 -1.94 4.64 4.45
C ALA A 18 -2.64 5.38 5.59
N ASN A 19 -3.96 5.47 5.48
CA ASN A 19 -4.81 6.02 6.54
C ASN A 19 -5.43 4.92 7.42
N ASN A 20 -5.17 3.66 7.11
CA ASN A 20 -5.70 2.48 7.80
C ASN A 20 -4.59 1.47 8.07
N ASP A 21 -4.92 0.36 8.73
CA ASP A 21 -3.95 -0.68 9.03
C ASP A 21 -3.32 -1.26 7.77
N LEU A 22 -2.03 -1.64 7.88
CA LEU A 22 -1.25 -2.25 6.81
C LEU A 22 -0.72 -3.60 7.25
N ARG A 23 -0.70 -4.53 6.31
CA ARG A 23 -0.05 -5.83 6.48
C ARG A 23 0.89 -6.12 5.32
N PHE A 24 2.10 -6.57 5.66
CA PHE A 24 3.11 -7.04 4.72
C PHE A 24 3.50 -8.47 5.10
N GLY A 25 3.27 -9.40 4.19
CA GLY A 25 3.56 -10.81 4.40
C GLY A 25 5.04 -11.15 4.26
N GLU A 26 5.35 -12.40 4.59
CA GLU A 26 6.68 -12.98 4.47
C GLU A 26 7.24 -12.82 3.03
N GLY A 27 8.53 -12.53 2.92
CA GLY A 27 9.21 -12.31 1.64
C GLY A 27 9.01 -10.92 1.02
N THR A 28 8.22 -10.04 1.64
CA THR A 28 8.08 -8.66 1.17
C THR A 28 9.31 -7.83 1.51
N GLU A 29 9.85 -7.09 0.55
CA GLU A 29 10.92 -6.11 0.78
C GLU A 29 10.45 -4.69 0.43
N VAL A 30 10.71 -3.73 1.33
CA VAL A 30 10.38 -2.32 1.11
C VAL A 30 11.60 -1.44 1.36
N PHE A 31 12.04 -0.72 0.33
CA PHE A 31 13.27 0.07 0.36
C PHE A 31 13.09 1.51 0.83
N GLY A 32 11.90 2.08 0.74
CA GLY A 32 11.63 3.46 1.16
C GLY A 32 10.84 3.54 2.48
N PRO A 33 10.67 4.77 3.03
CA PRO A 33 9.93 4.97 4.27
C PRO A 33 8.49 4.50 4.17
N LEU A 34 8.00 3.89 5.25
CA LEU A 34 6.64 3.41 5.42
C LEU A 34 5.93 4.21 6.52
N HIS A 35 4.67 4.58 6.29
CA HIS A 35 3.82 5.16 7.33
C HIS A 35 2.39 4.66 7.25
N SER A 36 1.77 4.44 8.42
CA SER A 36 0.32 4.30 8.54
C SER A 36 -0.22 5.14 9.70
N ASN A 37 -1.39 5.73 9.48
CA ASN A 37 -2.20 6.29 10.58
C ASN A 37 -2.84 5.17 11.43
N GLY A 38 -3.00 3.98 10.87
CA GLY A 38 -3.35 2.74 11.56
C GLY A 38 -2.14 1.98 12.08
N GLY A 39 -2.33 0.72 12.42
CA GLY A 39 -1.27 -0.21 12.79
C GLY A 39 -0.54 -0.79 11.58
N ILE A 40 0.62 -1.37 11.82
CA ILE A 40 1.41 -2.06 10.80
C ILE A 40 1.90 -3.40 11.33
N ARG A 41 1.45 -4.48 10.70
CA ARG A 41 2.10 -5.78 10.78
C ARG A 41 3.07 -5.92 9.61
N PHE A 42 4.32 -6.20 9.89
CA PHE A 42 5.36 -6.32 8.87
C PHE A 42 6.17 -7.60 9.07
N ASP A 43 5.97 -8.57 8.18
CA ASP A 43 6.58 -9.90 8.27
C ASP A 43 7.64 -10.15 7.17
N GLY A 44 8.15 -9.09 6.57
CA GLY A 44 9.19 -9.08 5.55
C GLY A 44 10.46 -8.38 6.00
N LEU A 45 11.12 -7.64 5.09
CA LEU A 45 12.31 -6.85 5.36
C LEU A 45 12.10 -5.39 4.97
N ALA A 46 12.06 -4.50 5.96
CA ALA A 46 11.98 -3.06 5.75
C ALA A 46 13.37 -2.43 5.78
N HIS A 47 13.84 -1.93 4.64
CA HIS A 47 15.15 -1.29 4.50
C HIS A 47 15.19 0.13 5.05
N ASN A 48 14.02 0.75 5.24
CA ASN A 48 13.90 2.11 5.74
C ASN A 48 12.95 2.17 6.96
N LEU A 49 12.85 3.35 7.56
CA LEU A 49 12.05 3.57 8.76
C LEU A 49 10.57 3.23 8.54
N VAL A 50 10.02 2.44 9.45
CA VAL A 50 8.58 2.10 9.51
C VAL A 50 7.93 2.87 10.65
N THR A 51 6.84 3.59 10.37
CA THR A 51 6.17 4.44 11.34
C THR A 51 4.66 4.19 11.39
N SER A 52 4.10 4.26 12.60
CA SER A 52 2.65 4.18 12.83
C SER A 52 2.20 5.32 13.75
N SER A 53 0.99 5.81 13.55
CA SER A 53 0.38 6.77 14.48
C SER A 53 -0.26 6.11 15.71
N ARG A 54 -0.38 4.79 15.70
CA ARG A 54 -0.89 4.02 16.84
C ARG A 54 0.25 3.64 17.78
N SER A 55 0.01 3.73 19.07
CA SER A 55 0.90 3.12 20.08
C SER A 55 0.75 1.61 20.11
N SER A 56 -0.49 1.15 19.90
CA SER A 56 -0.88 -0.25 19.80
C SER A 56 -2.18 -0.37 19.00
N TYR A 57 -2.46 -1.53 18.44
CA TYR A 57 -3.71 -1.85 17.77
C TYR A 57 -4.01 -3.35 17.85
N ASP A 58 -5.24 -3.72 17.59
CA ASP A 58 -5.67 -5.11 17.51
C ASP A 58 -5.37 -5.64 16.10
N ASP A 59 -4.48 -6.63 15.98
CA ASP A 59 -4.23 -7.28 14.69
C ASP A 59 -5.39 -8.23 14.40
N PRO A 60 -6.17 -8.02 13.33
CA PRO A 60 -7.34 -8.82 13.02
C PRO A 60 -7.03 -10.26 12.60
N ASP A 61 -5.76 -10.61 12.40
CA ASP A 61 -5.36 -11.95 11.96
C ASP A 61 -5.38 -13.01 13.06
N HIS A 62 -5.49 -12.61 14.30
CA HIS A 62 -5.58 -13.52 15.45
C HIS A 62 -6.35 -12.88 16.61
N SER A 63 -6.77 -13.69 17.55
CA SER A 63 -7.35 -13.24 18.82
C SER A 63 -6.23 -12.96 19.83
N GLY A 64 -6.39 -11.94 20.64
CA GLY A 64 -5.41 -11.63 21.68
C GLY A 64 -5.57 -10.21 22.23
N ASN A 65 -4.52 -9.74 22.87
CA ASN A 65 -4.40 -8.33 23.26
C ASN A 65 -3.83 -7.53 22.11
N ASN A 66 -3.96 -6.20 22.19
CA ASN A 66 -3.32 -5.31 21.22
C ASN A 66 -1.80 -5.49 21.19
N GLU A 67 -1.24 -5.49 20.01
CA GLU A 67 0.19 -5.46 19.75
C GLU A 67 0.68 -4.03 19.51
N PHE A 68 1.98 -3.83 19.40
CA PHE A 68 2.54 -2.51 19.12
C PHE A 68 2.05 -1.93 17.80
N GLY A 69 1.97 -0.62 17.71
CA GLY A 69 1.56 0.09 16.50
C GLY A 69 2.37 -0.26 15.24
N VAL A 70 3.61 -0.74 15.42
CA VAL A 70 4.40 -1.46 14.41
C VAL A 70 4.94 -2.72 15.05
N HIS A 71 4.52 -3.88 14.57
CA HIS A 71 4.94 -5.18 15.10
C HIS A 71 5.26 -6.17 13.99
N THR A 72 5.78 -7.34 14.36
CA THR A 72 6.09 -8.42 13.44
C THR A 72 5.78 -9.78 14.05
N HIS A 73 5.36 -10.69 13.19
CA HIS A 73 5.16 -12.10 13.52
C HIS A 73 6.32 -13.01 13.08
N VAL A 74 7.38 -12.43 12.53
CA VAL A 74 8.63 -13.15 12.26
C VAL A 74 9.24 -13.67 13.55
N ASN A 75 9.64 -14.93 13.61
CA ASN A 75 10.33 -15.49 14.77
C ASN A 75 11.68 -14.79 14.96
N ALA A 76 11.95 -14.33 16.21
CA ALA A 76 13.24 -13.70 16.50
C ALA A 76 14.39 -14.73 16.35
N PRO A 77 15.55 -14.31 15.83
CA PRO A 77 16.70 -15.18 15.72
C PRO A 77 17.07 -15.83 17.08
N PRO A 78 17.49 -17.13 17.10
CA PRO A 78 17.80 -17.98 15.94
C PRO A 78 16.58 -18.67 15.28
N GLY A 79 15.37 -18.34 15.70
CA GLY A 79 14.14 -18.84 15.06
C GLY A 79 13.97 -18.29 13.65
N SER A 80 13.15 -18.97 12.84
CA SER A 80 12.82 -18.58 11.47
C SER A 80 11.32 -18.73 11.19
N GLY A 81 10.87 -18.13 10.08
CA GLY A 81 9.48 -18.16 9.65
C GLY A 81 8.57 -17.25 10.44
N VAL A 82 7.31 -17.27 10.10
CA VAL A 82 6.24 -16.43 10.66
C VAL A 82 5.30 -17.29 11.51
N ASN A 83 4.78 -16.71 12.56
CA ASN A 83 3.78 -17.35 13.42
C ASN A 83 2.60 -16.39 13.65
N ASP A 84 1.42 -16.72 13.14
CA ASP A 84 0.19 -15.91 13.19
C ASP A 84 -0.51 -15.95 14.55
N THR A 85 0.20 -16.17 15.65
CA THR A 85 -0.36 -16.09 17.00
C THR A 85 0.11 -14.82 17.69
N PHE A 86 -0.72 -14.32 18.63
CA PHE A 86 -0.36 -13.19 19.47
C PHE A 86 1.04 -13.32 20.08
N ARG A 87 1.82 -12.22 20.02
CA ARG A 87 3.19 -12.16 20.55
C ARG A 87 3.30 -11.16 21.67
N ALA A 88 3.39 -11.64 22.90
CA ALA A 88 3.59 -10.79 24.06
C ALA A 88 4.89 -9.94 23.99
N SER A 89 5.92 -10.41 23.29
CA SER A 89 7.16 -9.64 23.07
C SER A 89 6.98 -8.48 22.10
N GLU A 90 5.96 -8.52 21.24
CA GLU A 90 5.62 -7.49 20.25
C GLU A 90 4.40 -6.65 20.71
N ALA A 91 4.06 -6.72 22.00
CA ALA A 91 2.89 -6.08 22.59
C ALA A 91 3.21 -5.34 23.89
N PRO A 92 2.43 -4.31 24.26
CA PRO A 92 2.49 -3.74 25.59
C PRO A 92 2.15 -4.82 26.67
N PRO A 93 2.74 -4.78 27.87
CA PRO A 93 3.59 -3.72 28.42
C PRO A 93 5.08 -3.93 28.21
N THR A 94 5.51 -4.72 27.25
CA THR A 94 6.93 -4.98 26.97
C THR A 94 7.70 -3.66 26.77
N ASN A 95 8.73 -3.44 27.60
CA ASN A 95 9.55 -2.24 27.57
C ASN A 95 11.00 -2.59 27.96
N PRO A 96 12.02 -2.22 27.18
CA PRO A 96 11.89 -1.46 25.92
C PRO A 96 11.24 -2.26 24.79
N VAL A 97 10.71 -1.55 23.79
CA VAL A 97 10.24 -2.17 22.54
C VAL A 97 11.40 -2.94 21.89
N PRO A 98 11.26 -4.20 21.57
CA PRO A 98 12.36 -5.00 21.00
C PRO A 98 12.94 -4.38 19.74
N ASN A 99 14.25 -4.30 19.68
CA ASN A 99 14.92 -3.98 18.41
C ASN A 99 14.94 -5.22 17.53
N ARG A 100 14.37 -5.12 16.34
CA ARG A 100 14.22 -6.21 15.37
C ARG A 100 14.92 -5.85 14.05
N PRO A 101 16.28 -5.75 14.05
CA PRO A 101 17.03 -5.40 12.84
C PRO A 101 16.95 -6.48 11.75
N ASP A 102 16.51 -7.68 12.11
CA ASP A 102 16.18 -8.77 11.18
C ASP A 102 14.93 -8.48 10.32
N VAL A 103 14.08 -7.54 10.74
CA VAL A 103 12.86 -7.12 10.05
C VAL A 103 12.90 -5.63 9.70
N PHE A 104 13.37 -4.79 10.61
CA PHE A 104 13.39 -3.32 10.51
C PHE A 104 14.83 -2.80 10.51
N LEU A 105 15.50 -2.78 9.35
CA LEU A 105 16.92 -2.38 9.26
C LEU A 105 17.17 -0.95 9.76
N ALA A 106 16.29 -0.01 9.45
CA ALA A 106 16.37 1.37 9.92
C ALA A 106 15.48 1.63 11.15
N GLY A 107 14.96 0.56 11.75
CA GLY A 107 14.11 0.62 12.94
C GLY A 107 12.64 0.94 12.67
N ARG A 108 11.89 1.03 13.77
CA ARG A 108 10.46 1.36 13.78
C ARG A 108 10.18 2.44 14.82
N ARG A 109 9.18 3.29 14.56
CA ARG A 109 8.81 4.37 15.50
C ARG A 109 7.29 4.51 15.57
N PHE A 110 6.78 4.48 16.79
CA PHE A 110 5.36 4.66 17.10
C PHE A 110 5.20 5.04 18.59
N PRO A 111 4.14 5.81 18.98
CA PRO A 111 3.29 6.54 18.05
C PRO A 111 4.03 7.76 17.46
N VAL A 112 3.66 8.11 16.21
CA VAL A 112 4.07 9.38 15.59
C VAL A 112 2.82 10.17 15.19
N PRO A 113 2.92 11.50 14.94
CA PRO A 113 1.78 12.28 14.49
C PRO A 113 1.15 11.72 13.22
N THR A 114 -0.18 11.82 13.14
CA THR A 114 -0.95 11.38 11.95
C THR A 114 -0.58 12.21 10.73
N VAL A 115 -0.60 11.55 9.56
CA VAL A 115 -0.54 12.20 8.27
C VAL A 115 -1.96 12.64 7.88
N ASN A 116 -2.12 13.88 7.43
CA ASN A 116 -3.42 14.42 7.05
C ASN A 116 -3.81 13.96 5.65
N PHE A 117 -4.79 13.07 5.55
CA PHE A 117 -5.36 12.60 4.29
C PHE A 117 -6.54 13.44 3.79
N ALA A 118 -7.08 14.36 4.59
CA ALA A 118 -8.24 15.17 4.19
C ALA A 118 -7.92 16.09 2.98
N GLY A 119 -6.66 16.48 2.79
CA GLY A 119 -6.23 17.27 1.62
C GLY A 119 -6.22 16.50 0.30
N ILE A 120 -6.16 15.17 0.33
CA ILE A 120 -6.04 14.33 -0.89
C ILE A 120 -7.28 14.48 -1.80
N THR A 121 -8.47 14.67 -1.24
CA THR A 121 -9.70 14.82 -2.05
C THR A 121 -9.62 16.03 -2.98
N ALA A 122 -9.08 17.16 -2.50
CA ALA A 122 -8.83 18.34 -3.33
C ALA A 122 -7.74 18.07 -4.38
N ASP A 123 -6.68 17.35 -4.00
CA ASP A 123 -5.60 16.96 -4.89
C ASP A 123 -6.10 16.01 -5.99
N PHE A 124 -7.02 15.09 -5.69
CA PHE A 124 -7.63 14.21 -6.70
C PHE A 124 -8.40 15.01 -7.76
N THR A 125 -9.13 16.05 -7.37
CA THR A 125 -9.81 16.92 -8.32
C THR A 125 -8.82 17.64 -9.25
N ASN A 126 -7.73 18.14 -8.69
CA ASN A 126 -6.67 18.78 -9.46
C ASN A 126 -5.96 17.78 -10.39
N LEU A 127 -5.62 16.58 -9.89
CA LEU A 127 -4.99 15.52 -10.68
C LEU A 127 -5.90 15.05 -11.82
N LYS A 128 -7.22 14.94 -11.58
CA LYS A 128 -8.20 14.66 -12.64
C LYS A 128 -8.18 15.73 -13.72
N SER A 129 -8.23 17.01 -13.34
CA SER A 129 -8.17 18.14 -14.28
C SER A 129 -6.87 18.15 -15.09
N LEU A 130 -5.73 17.86 -14.45
CA LEU A 130 -4.42 17.75 -15.12
C LEU A 130 -4.39 16.55 -16.08
N ALA A 131 -4.96 15.42 -15.70
CA ALA A 131 -5.06 14.25 -16.57
C ALA A 131 -5.95 14.52 -17.81
N GLN A 132 -7.04 15.25 -17.63
CA GLN A 132 -7.95 15.61 -18.72
C GLN A 132 -7.38 16.65 -19.68
N SER A 133 -6.56 17.58 -19.17
CA SER A 133 -6.00 18.67 -20.01
C SER A 133 -4.73 18.27 -20.76
N ASN A 134 -3.74 17.71 -20.06
CA ASN A 134 -2.40 17.43 -20.61
C ASN A 134 -1.84 16.05 -20.21
N GLY A 135 -2.64 15.24 -19.52
CA GLY A 135 -2.30 13.91 -19.09
C GLY A 135 -3.06 12.83 -19.83
N ARG A 136 -3.37 11.75 -19.10
CA ARG A 136 -4.25 10.68 -19.59
C ARG A 136 -5.33 10.39 -18.57
N TYR A 137 -6.57 10.49 -19.00
CA TYR A 137 -7.75 10.22 -18.18
C TYR A 137 -8.51 9.01 -18.73
N PHE A 138 -8.89 8.11 -17.83
CA PHE A 138 -9.79 6.99 -18.08
C PHE A 138 -11.00 7.10 -17.15
N ALA A 139 -12.19 7.16 -17.73
CA ALA A 139 -13.44 7.10 -16.98
C ALA A 139 -13.65 5.70 -16.37
N SER A 140 -14.70 5.51 -15.56
CA SER A 140 -15.02 4.20 -15.03
C SER A 140 -15.08 3.14 -16.13
N SER A 141 -14.46 2.00 -15.90
CA SER A 141 -14.40 0.87 -16.84
C SER A 141 -15.76 0.23 -17.08
N THR A 142 -16.75 0.50 -16.20
CA THR A 142 -18.03 -0.22 -16.12
C THR A 142 -17.87 -1.75 -15.95
N ALA A 143 -16.70 -2.18 -15.44
CA ALA A 143 -16.33 -3.56 -15.19
C ALA A 143 -15.64 -3.67 -13.81
N GLN A 144 -14.60 -4.49 -13.69
CA GLN A 144 -13.87 -4.64 -12.43
C GLN A 144 -12.79 -3.55 -12.23
N GLY A 145 -12.36 -2.90 -13.32
CA GLY A 145 -11.32 -1.88 -13.30
C GLY A 145 -10.34 -1.98 -14.46
N TYR A 146 -9.13 -1.47 -14.26
CA TYR A 146 -8.06 -1.44 -15.25
C TYR A 146 -6.82 -2.19 -14.79
N GLN A 147 -6.17 -2.89 -15.70
CA GLN A 147 -4.81 -3.39 -15.51
C GLN A 147 -3.86 -2.52 -16.35
N VAL A 148 -2.83 -2.00 -15.68
CA VAL A 148 -1.80 -1.16 -16.28
C VAL A 148 -0.48 -1.89 -16.19
N THR A 149 0.11 -2.18 -17.34
CA THR A 149 1.45 -2.76 -17.44
C THR A 149 2.40 -1.69 -17.93
N PHE A 150 3.34 -1.26 -17.08
CA PHE A 150 4.42 -0.36 -17.48
C PHE A 150 5.49 -1.14 -18.25
N ASN A 151 6.00 -0.53 -19.32
CA ASN A 151 6.98 -1.14 -20.20
C ASN A 151 8.34 -0.41 -20.06
N THR A 152 9.43 -1.14 -20.24
CA THR A 152 10.80 -0.61 -20.14
C THR A 152 11.17 0.42 -21.20
N ASN A 153 10.34 0.62 -22.21
CA ASN A 153 10.46 1.67 -23.22
C ASN A 153 9.66 2.94 -22.86
N ASP A 154 9.32 3.12 -21.61
CA ASP A 154 8.55 4.25 -21.09
C ASP A 154 7.17 4.43 -21.74
N THR A 155 6.56 3.33 -22.19
CA THR A 155 5.15 3.25 -22.55
C THR A 155 4.37 2.49 -21.48
N TYR A 156 3.05 2.48 -21.57
CA TYR A 156 2.22 1.61 -20.75
C TYR A 156 1.05 1.04 -21.54
N THR A 157 0.69 -0.19 -21.21
CA THR A 157 -0.41 -0.92 -21.82
C THR A 157 -1.57 -0.99 -20.85
N VAL A 158 -2.77 -0.69 -21.30
CA VAL A 158 -4.00 -0.69 -20.50
C VAL A 158 -4.93 -1.77 -20.98
N HIS A 159 -5.39 -2.59 -20.06
CA HIS A 159 -6.47 -3.55 -20.26
C HIS A 159 -7.65 -3.20 -19.35
N ARG A 160 -8.87 -3.44 -19.84
CA ARG A 160 -10.05 -3.48 -18.99
C ARG A 160 -10.13 -4.87 -18.34
N VAL A 161 -10.25 -4.92 -17.02
CA VAL A 161 -10.47 -6.17 -16.27
C VAL A 161 -11.96 -6.46 -16.26
N SER A 162 -12.38 -7.50 -16.95
CA SER A 162 -13.79 -7.87 -17.07
C SER A 162 -14.23 -8.81 -15.95
N ASN A 163 -13.38 -9.74 -15.54
CA ASN A 163 -13.66 -10.70 -14.47
C ASN A 163 -12.46 -10.91 -13.57
N LEU A 164 -12.74 -11.24 -12.32
CA LEU A 164 -11.76 -11.70 -11.34
C LEU A 164 -11.82 -13.22 -11.24
N ARG A 165 -10.73 -13.84 -10.80
CA ARG A 165 -10.74 -15.26 -10.42
C ARG A 165 -11.60 -15.42 -9.17
N SER A 166 -12.39 -16.48 -9.15
CA SER A 166 -13.06 -16.89 -7.92
C SER A 166 -12.02 -17.24 -6.87
N ALA A 167 -12.29 -16.91 -5.61
CA ALA A 167 -11.46 -17.38 -4.51
C ALA A 167 -11.41 -18.92 -4.56
N PRO A 168 -10.23 -19.53 -4.33
CA PRO A 168 -10.15 -20.97 -4.16
C PRO A 168 -11.10 -21.43 -3.05
N ASN A 169 -11.75 -22.58 -3.26
CA ASN A 169 -12.58 -23.18 -2.22
C ASN A 169 -11.73 -23.40 -0.97
N ASN A 170 -12.29 -23.02 0.19
CA ASN A 170 -11.63 -23.12 1.50
C ASN A 170 -10.38 -22.24 1.67
N CYS A 171 -10.20 -21.21 0.87
CA CYS A 171 -9.15 -20.23 1.08
C CYS A 171 -9.57 -19.31 2.25
N THR A 172 -9.29 -19.78 3.45
CA THR A 172 -9.54 -19.08 4.71
C THR A 172 -8.22 -19.05 5.47
N ASN A 173 -7.80 -17.88 5.95
CA ASN A 173 -6.62 -17.80 6.80
C ASN A 173 -6.93 -18.29 8.23
N THR A 174 -5.92 -18.33 9.10
CA THR A 174 -6.06 -18.79 10.49
C THR A 174 -7.03 -17.94 11.32
N ALA A 175 -7.26 -16.68 10.95
CA ALA A 175 -8.24 -15.79 11.57
C ALA A 175 -9.67 -15.94 11.01
N GLY A 176 -9.91 -16.92 10.15
CA GLY A 176 -11.21 -17.15 9.56
C GLY A 176 -11.62 -16.17 8.45
N GLN A 177 -10.73 -15.31 7.99
CA GLN A 177 -11.00 -14.40 6.89
C GLN A 177 -11.07 -15.19 5.58
N THR A 178 -12.10 -14.92 4.78
CA THR A 178 -12.35 -15.56 3.49
C THR A 178 -12.09 -14.57 2.34
N GLY A 179 -11.94 -15.10 1.12
CA GLY A 179 -11.84 -14.28 -0.08
C GLY A 179 -10.43 -13.93 -0.50
N TRP A 180 -9.42 -14.53 0.07
CA TRP A 180 -8.04 -14.43 -0.39
C TRP A 180 -7.93 -14.86 -1.86
N GLY A 181 -7.30 -14.02 -2.68
CA GLY A 181 -7.14 -14.29 -4.11
C GLY A 181 -8.31 -13.85 -5.01
N THR A 182 -9.36 -13.22 -4.45
CA THR A 182 -10.48 -12.70 -5.25
C THR A 182 -10.11 -11.50 -6.12
N TRP A 183 -8.94 -10.91 -5.90
CA TRP A 183 -8.47 -9.71 -6.61
C TRP A 183 -7.57 -10.03 -7.82
N THR A 184 -7.41 -11.28 -8.17
CA THR A 184 -6.64 -11.67 -9.35
C THR A 184 -7.49 -11.50 -10.61
N ALA A 185 -7.04 -10.69 -11.55
CA ALA A 185 -7.67 -10.55 -12.86
C ALA A 185 -7.68 -11.90 -13.59
N SER A 186 -8.82 -12.30 -14.13
CA SER A 186 -8.94 -13.56 -14.89
C SER A 186 -9.20 -13.32 -16.36
N THR A 187 -9.96 -12.29 -16.71
CA THR A 187 -10.27 -11.91 -18.08
C THR A 187 -10.02 -10.44 -18.28
N THR A 188 -9.15 -10.14 -19.23
CA THR A 188 -8.81 -8.77 -19.61
C THR A 188 -9.05 -8.52 -21.09
N VAL A 189 -9.38 -7.28 -21.43
CA VAL A 189 -9.56 -6.83 -22.81
C VAL A 189 -8.62 -5.65 -23.06
N LEU A 190 -7.76 -5.75 -24.07
CA LEU A 190 -6.83 -4.69 -24.42
C LEU A 190 -7.59 -3.41 -24.82
N ILE A 191 -7.21 -2.29 -24.21
CA ILE A 191 -7.67 -0.95 -24.59
C ILE A 191 -6.64 -0.31 -25.53
N GLY A 192 -5.36 -0.38 -25.17
CA GLY A 192 -4.28 0.15 -25.99
C GLY A 192 -2.96 0.28 -25.24
N THR A 193 -1.92 0.62 -25.99
CA THR A 193 -0.61 0.98 -25.49
C THR A 193 -0.36 2.46 -25.76
N TYR A 194 0.13 3.18 -24.77
CA TYR A 194 0.26 4.63 -24.78
C TYR A 194 1.66 5.06 -24.36
N ALA A 195 2.16 6.16 -24.93
CA ALA A 195 3.31 6.86 -24.37
C ALA A 195 2.93 7.51 -23.04
N ASN A 196 3.88 7.62 -22.12
CA ASN A 196 3.67 8.37 -20.89
C ASN A 196 3.33 9.84 -21.22
N PRO A 197 2.33 10.42 -20.57
CA PRO A 197 1.95 11.79 -20.84
C PRO A 197 3.06 12.76 -20.38
N ASN A 198 3.21 13.89 -21.06
CA ASN A 198 4.28 14.87 -20.76
C ASN A 198 4.24 15.42 -19.33
N ASN A 199 3.04 15.55 -18.74
CA ASN A 199 2.91 15.97 -17.34
C ASN A 199 2.98 14.79 -16.35
N GLY A 200 3.17 13.58 -16.83
CA GLY A 200 3.29 12.36 -16.03
C GLY A 200 2.01 11.90 -15.32
N VAL A 201 0.85 12.51 -15.54
CA VAL A 201 -0.37 12.19 -14.80
C VAL A 201 -1.28 11.25 -15.58
N ILE A 202 -1.56 10.08 -14.98
CA ILE A 202 -2.55 9.10 -15.45
C ILE A 202 -3.61 8.97 -14.37
N TYR A 203 -4.85 9.26 -14.69
CA TYR A 203 -5.98 9.21 -13.76
C TYR A 203 -7.02 8.20 -14.23
N MET A 204 -7.36 7.25 -13.37
CA MET A 204 -8.34 6.18 -13.64
C MET A 204 -9.45 6.23 -12.59
N GLU A 205 -10.70 6.41 -13.02
CA GLU A 205 -11.86 6.40 -12.13
C GLU A 205 -12.34 4.99 -11.84
N ASP A 206 -11.41 4.13 -11.39
CA ASP A 206 -11.71 2.74 -11.07
C ASP A 206 -10.61 2.10 -10.20
N HIS A 207 -10.79 0.81 -9.89
CA HIS A 207 -9.72 -0.03 -9.36
C HIS A 207 -8.62 -0.23 -10.40
N VAL A 208 -7.39 -0.32 -9.95
CA VAL A 208 -6.23 -0.47 -10.84
C VAL A 208 -5.29 -1.56 -10.34
N TRP A 209 -4.98 -2.49 -11.21
CA TRP A 209 -3.89 -3.45 -11.06
C TRP A 209 -2.67 -2.90 -11.79
N VAL A 210 -1.54 -2.84 -11.11
CA VAL A 210 -0.30 -2.26 -11.64
C VAL A 210 0.79 -3.30 -11.66
N GLU A 211 1.47 -3.40 -12.80
CA GLU A 211 2.61 -4.29 -12.97
C GLU A 211 3.63 -3.69 -13.95
N GLY A 212 4.77 -4.36 -14.10
CA GLY A 212 5.80 -3.96 -15.04
C GLY A 212 6.82 -2.99 -14.46
N GLN A 213 7.53 -2.31 -15.34
CA GLN A 213 8.68 -1.46 -15.00
C GLN A 213 8.72 -0.22 -15.89
N ILE A 214 9.03 0.93 -15.27
CA ILE A 214 9.38 2.18 -15.96
C ILE A 214 10.90 2.31 -15.92
N ASP A 215 11.52 2.79 -17.02
CA ASP A 215 12.96 2.99 -17.07
C ASP A 215 13.35 4.42 -16.67
N THR A 216 12.94 5.43 -17.42
CA THR A 216 13.34 6.83 -17.18
C THR A 216 12.19 7.77 -16.85
N ALA A 217 10.96 7.44 -17.26
CA ALA A 217 9.81 8.29 -17.06
C ALA A 217 9.41 8.40 -15.57
N ARG A 218 8.76 9.53 -15.24
CA ARG A 218 8.13 9.74 -13.93
C ARG A 218 6.62 9.82 -14.12
N VAL A 219 5.89 8.97 -13.40
CA VAL A 219 4.45 8.84 -13.54
C VAL A 219 3.77 8.95 -12.18
N THR A 220 2.68 9.69 -12.14
CA THR A 220 1.70 9.68 -11.05
C THR A 220 0.46 8.96 -11.56
N LEU A 221 0.27 7.72 -11.13
CA LEU A 221 -0.93 6.94 -11.41
C LEU A 221 -1.92 7.11 -10.27
N VAL A 222 -3.11 7.58 -10.58
CA VAL A 222 -4.22 7.76 -9.63
C VAL A 222 -5.29 6.71 -9.90
N ALA A 223 -5.60 5.91 -8.89
CA ALA A 223 -6.74 5.02 -8.86
C ALA A 223 -7.83 5.65 -7.99
N ALA A 224 -8.92 6.09 -8.59
CA ALA A 224 -10.02 6.77 -7.91
C ALA A 224 -11.34 6.02 -8.15
N ALA A 225 -11.49 4.87 -7.51
CA ALA A 225 -12.73 4.12 -7.55
C ALA A 225 -13.83 4.93 -6.84
N THR A 226 -14.77 5.46 -7.61
CA THR A 226 -15.90 6.27 -7.11
C THR A 226 -17.15 5.44 -6.84
N SER A 227 -17.10 4.13 -7.11
CA SER A 227 -18.26 3.26 -6.82
C SER A 227 -18.43 3.13 -5.31
N THR A 228 -19.57 3.59 -4.81
CA THR A 228 -20.04 3.50 -3.42
C THR A 228 -20.34 2.07 -2.95
N GLY A 229 -19.89 1.08 -3.66
CA GLY A 229 -20.09 -0.33 -3.38
C GLY A 229 -18.76 -1.02 -3.07
N VAL A 230 -18.52 -1.24 -1.79
CA VAL A 230 -17.43 -2.08 -1.25
C VAL A 230 -16.04 -1.46 -1.38
N GLN A 231 -15.64 -0.71 -0.37
CA GLN A 231 -14.21 -0.66 0.00
C GLN A 231 -13.81 -2.13 0.31
N ARG A 232 -13.01 -2.69 -0.54
CA ARG A 232 -12.43 -4.01 -0.38
C ARG A 232 -10.95 -3.87 -0.18
#